data_78f485c3739329af8fbbb0c515254211
#
_entry.id   78f485c3739329af8fbbb0c515254211
#
_cell.length_a   1.000
_cell.length_b   1.000
_cell.length_c   1.000
_cell.angle_alpha   90.00
_cell.angle_beta   90.00
_cell.angle_gamma   90.00
#
_symmetry.space_group_name_H-M   'P 1'
#
loop_
_entity.id
_entity.type
_entity.pdbx_description
1 polymer ?
#
loop_
_entity_poly.entity_id
_entity_poly.type
_entity_poly.pdbx_seq_one_letter_code
_entity_poly.pdbx_strand_id
1 'polypeptide(L)'
;MKIGGERFLREDIKNIKVAVIGDIMLDRYISGNVERISPEAPVPINLVKSQRNVWGGAANTAANLSSLGGQVFIAGMRGNDRDGDTLSELLRAAGIDDTGVIVSEEYSTTTKVRILGARQQMMRLDFEERRNPDDKVCGYILKWLDQLLQQRVGSIVLSDYGKGMITEQLTQTIIKKGKEYDVPVLIDPKGCDWTKYRGAYGITPNIKELSDVAGFVINNNDSDIERIGRKVRETFQIENIFVTRSEKGITCINKNGSAHCVSVAQDVFDVSGAGDTVMAVL
;
A
#
# COMPACT_ATOMS: atom_id res chain seq x y z
N MET A 1 -25.07 -4.89 -11.94
CA MET A 1 -23.69 -4.72 -11.44
C MET A 1 -23.25 -5.78 -10.41
N LYS A 2 -24.11 -6.30 -9.50
CA LYS A 2 -23.72 -7.33 -8.52
C LYS A 2 -23.24 -8.67 -9.13
N ILE A 3 -23.87 -9.14 -10.21
CA ILE A 3 -23.55 -10.44 -10.82
C ILE A 3 -22.17 -10.45 -11.51
N GLY A 4 -21.74 -9.33 -12.08
CA GLY A 4 -20.44 -9.23 -12.74
C GLY A 4 -19.25 -9.24 -11.78
N GLY A 5 -19.38 -8.62 -10.60
CA GLY A 5 -18.32 -8.59 -9.58
C GLY A 5 -18.08 -9.95 -8.91
N GLU A 6 -19.15 -10.70 -8.57
CA GLU A 6 -19.00 -12.03 -8.00
C GLU A 6 -18.36 -13.04 -8.99
N ARG A 7 -18.73 -13.00 -10.25
CA ARG A 7 -18.13 -13.84 -11.29
C ARG A 7 -16.65 -13.49 -11.46
N PHE A 8 -16.33 -12.20 -11.54
CA PHE A 8 -14.96 -11.72 -11.64
C PHE A 8 -14.07 -12.26 -10.51
N LEU A 9 -14.51 -12.11 -9.25
CA LEU A 9 -13.76 -12.58 -8.07
C LEU A 9 -13.65 -14.12 -8.00
N ARG A 10 -14.59 -14.87 -8.57
CA ARG A 10 -14.57 -16.35 -8.52
C ARG A 10 -13.76 -16.98 -9.67
N GLU A 11 -13.85 -16.40 -10.85
CA GLU A 11 -13.39 -17.02 -12.09
C GLU A 11 -12.27 -16.24 -12.78
N ASP A 12 -12.43 -14.95 -12.95
CA ASP A 12 -11.58 -14.14 -13.83
C ASP A 12 -10.29 -13.65 -13.15
N ILE A 13 -10.35 -13.34 -11.83
CA ILE A 13 -9.23 -12.77 -11.08
C ILE A 13 -7.97 -13.67 -11.10
N LYS A 14 -8.14 -14.98 -11.14
CA LYS A 14 -7.05 -15.97 -11.18
C LYS A 14 -6.15 -15.84 -12.40
N ASN A 15 -6.66 -15.22 -13.45
CA ASN A 15 -5.95 -14.99 -14.70
C ASN A 15 -5.32 -13.61 -14.78
N ILE A 16 -5.56 -12.77 -13.78
CA ILE A 16 -5.04 -11.40 -13.76
C ILE A 16 -3.68 -11.37 -13.07
N LYS A 17 -2.71 -10.84 -13.80
CA LYS A 17 -1.38 -10.53 -13.29
C LYS A 17 -1.36 -9.10 -12.79
N VAL A 18 -0.84 -8.87 -11.58
CA VAL A 18 -0.70 -7.54 -10.99
C VAL A 18 0.75 -7.34 -10.58
N ALA A 19 1.34 -6.23 -11.03
CA ALA A 19 2.66 -5.78 -10.59
C ALA A 19 2.49 -4.79 -9.43
N VAL A 20 3.01 -5.10 -8.26
CA VAL A 20 3.03 -4.21 -7.09
C VAL A 20 4.45 -3.68 -6.91
N ILE A 21 4.64 -2.37 -6.89
CA ILE A 21 5.93 -1.72 -6.70
C ILE A 21 5.81 -0.73 -5.55
N GLY A 22 6.70 -0.79 -4.56
CA GLY A 22 6.60 0.14 -3.44
C GLY A 22 7.50 -0.13 -2.25
N ASP A 23 7.17 0.55 -1.16
CA ASP A 23 7.87 0.42 0.11
C ASP A 23 7.41 -0.86 0.80
N ILE A 24 8.19 -1.95 0.67
CA ILE A 24 7.94 -3.22 1.36
C ILE A 24 8.47 -3.16 2.79
N MET A 25 7.74 -3.77 3.74
CA MET A 25 8.16 -3.76 5.14
C MET A 25 7.61 -4.97 5.90
N LEU A 26 8.20 -5.22 7.06
CA LEU A 26 7.78 -6.26 7.99
C LEU A 26 7.04 -5.63 9.18
N ASP A 27 5.83 -6.08 9.44
CA ASP A 27 5.09 -5.75 10.66
C ASP A 27 5.23 -6.91 11.65
N ARG A 28 5.80 -6.62 12.84
CA ARG A 28 6.01 -7.59 13.91
C ARG A 28 5.12 -7.25 15.10
N TYR A 29 4.34 -8.22 15.54
CA TYR A 29 3.52 -8.12 16.75
C TYR A 29 4.12 -8.96 17.85
N ILE A 30 4.43 -8.34 18.98
CA ILE A 30 4.92 -9.00 20.20
C ILE A 30 3.81 -8.86 21.24
N SER A 31 3.15 -9.96 21.56
CA SER A 31 2.03 -10.00 22.49
C SER A 31 2.42 -10.66 23.80
N GLY A 32 2.01 -10.08 24.92
CA GLY A 32 2.29 -10.62 26.24
C GLY A 32 1.34 -10.09 27.31
N ASN A 33 1.63 -10.47 28.56
CA ASN A 33 0.92 -9.99 29.75
C ASN A 33 1.74 -8.92 30.46
N VAL A 34 1.06 -7.91 30.96
CA VAL A 34 1.64 -6.88 31.82
C VAL A 34 1.07 -7.05 33.21
N GLU A 35 1.88 -7.57 34.14
CA GLU A 35 1.46 -7.92 35.50
C GLU A 35 2.21 -7.12 36.56
N ARG A 36 3.32 -6.49 36.21
CA ARG A 36 4.15 -5.74 37.15
C ARG A 36 4.89 -4.57 36.50
N ILE A 37 5.29 -3.62 37.33
CA ILE A 37 6.18 -2.52 36.97
C ILE A 37 7.64 -2.95 37.22
N SER A 38 8.57 -2.47 36.40
CA SER A 38 9.99 -2.74 36.57
C SER A 38 10.50 -2.12 37.87
N PRO A 39 11.37 -2.83 38.62
CA PRO A 39 12.07 -2.26 39.75
C PRO A 39 13.16 -1.23 39.34
N GLU A 40 13.57 -1.24 38.08
CA GLU A 40 14.65 -0.38 37.57
C GLU A 40 14.14 0.97 37.07
N ALA A 41 12.86 1.04 36.65
CA ALA A 41 12.24 2.27 36.14
C ALA A 41 10.70 2.14 36.21
N PRO A 42 9.94 3.25 36.23
CA PRO A 42 8.47 3.20 36.27
C PRO A 42 7.85 2.82 34.90
N VAL A 43 8.28 1.69 34.37
CA VAL A 43 7.80 1.14 33.08
C VAL A 43 7.20 -0.25 33.29
N PRO A 44 6.12 -0.60 32.53
CA PRO A 44 5.53 -1.93 32.61
C PRO A 44 6.46 -3.00 32.03
N ILE A 45 6.47 -4.17 32.65
CA ILE A 45 7.15 -5.35 32.11
C ILE A 45 6.12 -6.17 31.33
N ASN A 46 6.37 -6.33 30.03
CA ASN A 46 5.56 -7.20 29.16
C ASN A 46 6.19 -8.60 29.11
N LEU A 47 5.56 -9.57 29.75
CA LEU A 47 5.95 -10.97 29.67
C LEU A 47 5.49 -11.55 28.34
N VAL A 48 6.40 -11.63 27.37
CA VAL A 48 6.11 -12.05 26.00
C VAL A 48 5.60 -13.49 25.96
N LYS A 49 4.45 -13.69 25.32
CA LYS A 49 3.81 -15.00 25.09
C LYS A 49 3.86 -15.46 23.64
N SER A 50 3.79 -14.50 22.72
CA SER A 50 3.82 -14.83 21.29
C SER A 50 4.45 -13.70 20.49
N GLN A 51 5.02 -14.08 19.33
CA GLN A 51 5.49 -13.17 18.31
C GLN A 51 4.93 -13.60 16.97
N ARG A 52 4.43 -12.65 16.18
CA ARG A 52 3.91 -12.86 14.84
C ARG A 52 4.48 -11.82 13.89
N ASN A 53 4.97 -12.27 12.74
CA ASN A 53 5.38 -11.43 11.63
C ASN A 53 4.30 -11.46 10.56
N VAL A 54 4.02 -10.30 9.95
CA VAL A 54 3.08 -10.14 8.85
C VAL A 54 3.61 -9.14 7.83
N TRP A 55 3.03 -9.13 6.66
CA TRP A 55 3.34 -8.16 5.62
C TRP A 55 2.97 -6.75 6.06
N GLY A 56 3.75 -5.75 5.63
CA GLY A 56 3.44 -4.34 5.80
C GLY A 56 3.72 -3.57 4.51
N GLY A 57 3.11 -2.39 4.38
CA GLY A 57 3.26 -1.55 3.19
C GLY A 57 2.86 -2.26 1.90
N ALA A 58 3.66 -2.09 0.85
CA ALA A 58 3.41 -2.71 -0.46
C ALA A 58 3.27 -4.25 -0.39
N ALA A 59 3.96 -4.90 0.56
CA ALA A 59 3.82 -6.34 0.77
C ALA A 59 2.43 -6.74 1.29
N ASN A 60 1.76 -5.89 2.08
CA ASN A 60 0.39 -6.11 2.52
C ASN A 60 -0.62 -5.97 1.37
N THR A 61 -0.45 -4.95 0.52
CA THR A 61 -1.26 -4.82 -0.71
C THR A 61 -1.11 -6.05 -1.60
N ALA A 62 0.12 -6.54 -1.80
CA ALA A 62 0.39 -7.74 -2.57
C ALA A 62 -0.25 -8.99 -1.96
N ALA A 63 -0.21 -9.15 -0.64
CA ALA A 63 -0.83 -10.26 0.07
C ALA A 63 -2.36 -10.24 -0.04
N ASN A 64 -2.99 -9.06 0.03
CA ASN A 64 -4.42 -8.91 -0.20
C ASN A 64 -4.81 -9.31 -1.62
N LEU A 65 -4.08 -8.87 -2.64
CA LEU A 65 -4.30 -9.25 -4.03
C LEU A 65 -4.15 -10.78 -4.25
N SER A 66 -3.11 -11.38 -3.67
CA SER A 66 -2.91 -12.84 -3.73
C SER A 66 -4.05 -13.59 -3.03
N SER A 67 -4.51 -13.10 -1.89
CA SER A 67 -5.64 -13.68 -1.15
C SER A 67 -6.96 -13.62 -1.94
N LEU A 68 -7.13 -12.64 -2.81
CA LEU A 68 -8.26 -12.54 -3.74
C LEU A 68 -8.11 -13.52 -4.92
N GLY A 69 -6.94 -14.11 -5.12
CA GLY A 69 -6.65 -15.11 -6.15
C GLY A 69 -5.89 -14.59 -7.37
N GLY A 70 -5.46 -13.32 -7.38
CA GLY A 70 -4.64 -12.73 -8.44
C GLY A 70 -3.22 -13.31 -8.49
N GLN A 71 -2.60 -13.28 -9.66
CA GLN A 71 -1.18 -13.60 -9.84
C GLN A 71 -0.36 -12.36 -9.55
N VAL A 72 0.32 -12.32 -8.41
CA VAL A 72 0.97 -11.12 -7.89
C VAL A 72 2.48 -11.19 -8.03
N PHE A 73 3.06 -10.14 -8.58
CA PHE A 73 4.49 -9.90 -8.72
C PHE A 73 4.84 -8.66 -7.91
N ILE A 74 5.87 -8.72 -7.06
CA ILE A 74 6.24 -7.59 -6.22
C ILE A 74 7.66 -7.14 -6.46
N ALA A 75 7.86 -5.79 -6.47
CA ALA A 75 9.17 -5.16 -6.51
C ALA A 75 9.30 -4.13 -5.38
N GLY A 76 10.49 -4.06 -4.81
CA GLY A 76 10.85 -3.15 -3.73
C GLY A 76 12.25 -3.41 -3.25
N MET A 77 12.64 -2.77 -2.14
CA MET A 77 13.95 -2.98 -1.52
C MET A 77 13.83 -3.56 -0.13
N ARG A 78 14.72 -4.50 0.19
CA ARG A 78 14.94 -5.02 1.55
C ARG A 78 16.42 -5.04 1.88
N GLY A 79 16.74 -5.10 3.15
CA GLY A 79 18.10 -5.34 3.63
C GLY A 79 18.54 -6.78 3.44
N ASN A 80 19.88 -6.98 3.49
CA ASN A 80 20.48 -8.30 3.67
C ASN A 80 20.52 -8.63 5.16
N ASP A 81 19.33 -8.78 5.77
CA ASP A 81 19.14 -9.01 7.18
C ASP A 81 18.02 -10.04 7.44
N ARG A 82 17.94 -10.50 8.71
CA ARG A 82 16.98 -11.52 9.13
C ARG A 82 15.50 -11.10 8.88
N ASP A 83 15.20 -9.81 9.01
CA ASP A 83 13.84 -9.31 8.81
C ASP A 83 13.48 -9.30 7.33
N GLY A 84 14.45 -9.01 6.46
CA GLY A 84 14.32 -9.13 5.02
C GLY A 84 14.11 -10.58 4.55
N ASP A 85 14.86 -11.51 5.13
CA ASP A 85 14.68 -12.94 4.83
C ASP A 85 13.29 -13.42 5.26
N THR A 86 12.86 -13.05 6.47
CA THR A 86 11.51 -13.34 6.97
C THR A 86 10.42 -12.77 6.04
N LEU A 87 10.60 -11.54 5.56
CA LEU A 87 9.65 -10.91 4.63
C LEU A 87 9.57 -11.67 3.31
N SER A 88 10.72 -12.07 2.74
CA SER A 88 10.75 -12.87 1.51
C SER A 88 10.11 -14.25 1.69
N GLU A 89 10.34 -14.92 2.83
CA GLU A 89 9.68 -16.19 3.16
C GLU A 89 8.16 -16.03 3.21
N LEU A 90 7.66 -14.97 3.86
CA LEU A 90 6.23 -14.66 3.93
C LEU A 90 5.63 -14.40 2.56
N LEU A 91 6.30 -13.65 1.68
CA LEU A 91 5.86 -13.38 0.31
C LEU A 91 5.71 -14.67 -0.49
N ARG A 92 6.74 -15.53 -0.47
CA ARG A 92 6.73 -16.82 -1.18
C ARG A 92 5.67 -17.77 -0.63
N ALA A 93 5.49 -17.81 0.68
CA ALA A 93 4.44 -18.61 1.32
C ALA A 93 3.02 -18.17 0.91
N ALA A 94 2.84 -16.89 0.58
CA ALA A 94 1.60 -16.34 0.04
C ALA A 94 1.45 -16.54 -1.48
N GLY A 95 2.40 -17.20 -2.16
CA GLY A 95 2.37 -17.39 -3.62
C GLY A 95 2.67 -16.14 -4.42
N ILE A 96 3.34 -15.15 -3.82
CA ILE A 96 3.73 -13.90 -4.46
C ILE A 96 5.13 -14.06 -5.06
N ASP A 97 5.27 -13.68 -6.34
CA ASP A 97 6.57 -13.66 -7.02
C ASP A 97 7.38 -12.46 -6.54
N ASP A 98 8.46 -12.73 -5.81
CA ASP A 98 9.36 -11.73 -5.22
C ASP A 98 10.62 -11.47 -6.08
N THR A 99 10.62 -11.85 -7.36
CA THR A 99 11.78 -11.67 -8.27
C THR A 99 12.12 -10.19 -8.51
N GLY A 100 11.18 -9.26 -8.29
CA GLY A 100 11.44 -7.82 -8.34
C GLY A 100 12.00 -7.24 -7.05
N VAL A 101 12.13 -8.03 -5.97
CA VAL A 101 12.67 -7.55 -4.69
C VAL A 101 14.20 -7.52 -4.73
N ILE A 102 14.75 -6.36 -4.44
CA ILE A 102 16.19 -6.11 -4.44
C ILE A 102 16.73 -6.20 -3.01
N VAL A 103 17.76 -7.02 -2.83
CA VAL A 103 18.50 -7.12 -1.58
C VAL A 103 19.64 -6.10 -1.58
N SER A 104 19.74 -5.28 -0.56
CA SER A 104 20.77 -4.26 -0.40
C SER A 104 21.58 -4.50 0.88
N GLU A 105 22.91 -4.41 0.76
CA GLU A 105 23.82 -4.48 1.92
C GLU A 105 23.83 -3.17 2.74
N GLU A 106 23.41 -2.09 2.12
CA GLU A 106 23.45 -0.74 2.71
C GLU A 106 22.10 -0.27 3.25
N TYR A 107 21.08 -1.10 3.14
CA TYR A 107 19.71 -0.80 3.56
C TYR A 107 19.26 -1.79 4.61
N SER A 108 18.67 -1.32 5.70
CA SER A 108 18.03 -2.18 6.68
C SER A 108 16.57 -2.37 6.33
N THR A 109 16.07 -3.59 6.44
CA THR A 109 14.66 -3.88 6.16
C THR A 109 13.76 -3.05 7.09
N THR A 110 12.87 -2.26 6.50
CA THR A 110 11.90 -1.50 7.28
C THR A 110 11.03 -2.45 8.09
N THR A 111 11.11 -2.33 9.43
CA THR A 111 10.39 -3.20 10.36
C THR A 111 9.65 -2.38 11.40
N LYS A 112 8.36 -2.63 11.57
CA LYS A 112 7.50 -1.99 12.57
C LYS A 112 7.11 -3.00 13.64
N VAL A 113 7.66 -2.84 14.84
CA VAL A 113 7.39 -3.75 15.98
C VAL A 113 6.31 -3.14 16.86
N ARG A 114 5.16 -3.81 16.96
CA ARG A 114 4.06 -3.43 17.86
C ARG A 114 4.07 -4.31 19.10
N ILE A 115 4.23 -3.68 20.25
CA ILE A 115 4.22 -4.35 21.55
C ILE A 115 2.82 -4.25 22.13
N LEU A 116 2.18 -5.41 22.33
CA LEU A 116 0.82 -5.53 22.82
C LEU A 116 0.83 -6.11 24.25
N GLY A 117 0.26 -5.37 25.20
CA GLY A 117 -0.05 -5.85 26.54
C GLY A 117 -1.51 -6.25 26.61
N ALA A 118 -1.82 -7.54 26.82
CA ALA A 118 -3.14 -8.10 26.71
C ALA A 118 -3.77 -7.83 25.32
N ARG A 119 -4.62 -6.81 25.19
CA ARG A 119 -5.27 -6.43 23.92
C ARG A 119 -4.98 -4.98 23.50
N GLN A 120 -4.11 -4.29 24.23
CA GLN A 120 -3.80 -2.89 23.98
C GLN A 120 -2.40 -2.71 23.44
N GLN A 121 -2.23 -1.89 22.40
CA GLN A 121 -0.90 -1.50 21.95
C GLN A 121 -0.27 -0.55 22.97
N MET A 122 0.88 -0.97 23.50
CA MET A 122 1.64 -0.22 24.50
C MET A 122 2.71 0.66 23.87
N MET A 123 3.37 0.15 22.83
CA MET A 123 4.48 0.81 22.15
C MET A 123 4.59 0.33 20.71
N ARG A 124 5.15 1.18 19.84
CA ARG A 124 5.61 0.80 18.52
C ARG A 124 7.07 1.22 18.36
N LEU A 125 7.91 0.30 17.91
CA LEU A 125 9.29 0.56 17.55
C LEU A 125 9.38 0.50 16.02
N ASP A 126 9.85 1.58 15.41
CA ASP A 126 9.99 1.68 13.96
C ASP A 126 11.50 1.63 13.63
N PHE A 127 11.92 0.52 13.01
CA PHE A 127 13.24 0.36 12.43
C PHE A 127 13.12 0.73 10.95
N GLU A 128 13.47 1.94 10.62
CA GLU A 128 13.28 2.47 9.27
C GLU A 128 14.30 3.54 8.92
N GLU A 129 14.72 3.51 7.67
CA GLU A 129 15.54 4.53 7.06
C GLU A 129 14.90 4.93 5.74
N ARG A 130 14.77 6.23 5.50
CA ARG A 130 14.32 6.72 4.20
C ARG A 130 15.50 6.74 3.25
N ARG A 131 15.45 5.90 2.22
CA ARG A 131 16.48 5.84 1.18
C ARG A 131 15.85 5.73 -0.20
N ASN A 132 16.23 6.65 -1.06
CA ASN A 132 15.82 6.56 -2.46
C ASN A 132 16.65 5.49 -3.19
N PRO A 133 16.03 4.73 -4.11
CA PRO A 133 16.77 3.80 -4.97
C PRO A 133 17.76 4.57 -5.85
N ASP A 134 18.91 4.00 -6.07
CA ASP A 134 19.87 4.50 -7.06
C ASP A 134 19.44 4.15 -8.49
N ASP A 135 20.19 4.64 -9.49
CA ASP A 135 19.90 4.40 -10.90
C ASP A 135 19.96 2.91 -11.28
N LYS A 136 20.78 2.10 -10.59
CA LYS A 136 20.87 0.64 -10.83
C LYS A 136 19.63 -0.06 -10.36
N VAL A 137 19.16 0.27 -9.17
CA VAL A 137 17.91 -0.24 -8.60
C VAL A 137 16.73 0.17 -9.47
N CYS A 138 16.62 1.44 -9.84
CA CYS A 138 15.57 1.91 -10.74
C CYS A 138 15.61 1.17 -12.08
N GLY A 139 16.81 1.02 -12.68
CA GLY A 139 16.99 0.30 -13.95
C GLY A 139 16.59 -1.17 -13.86
N TYR A 140 16.89 -1.84 -12.73
CA TYR A 140 16.47 -3.23 -12.51
C TYR A 140 14.94 -3.36 -12.45
N ILE A 141 14.28 -2.50 -11.66
CA ILE A 141 12.82 -2.51 -11.53
C ILE A 141 12.13 -2.21 -12.85
N LEU A 142 12.63 -1.25 -13.62
CA LEU A 142 12.05 -0.92 -14.92
C LEU A 142 12.22 -2.07 -15.92
N LYS A 143 13.37 -2.75 -15.91
CA LYS A 143 13.59 -3.95 -16.76
C LYS A 143 12.69 -5.11 -16.35
N TRP A 144 12.52 -5.35 -15.05
CA TRP A 144 11.59 -6.34 -14.51
C TRP A 144 10.15 -6.03 -14.91
N LEU A 145 9.74 -4.76 -14.79
CA LEU A 145 8.41 -4.34 -15.22
C LEU A 145 8.19 -4.51 -16.73
N ASP A 146 9.19 -4.21 -17.57
CA ASP A 146 9.12 -4.43 -19.02
C ASP A 146 8.84 -5.90 -19.37
N GLN A 147 9.44 -6.83 -18.64
CA GLN A 147 9.19 -8.26 -18.83
C GLN A 147 7.73 -8.63 -18.48
N LEU A 148 7.17 -8.06 -17.41
CA LEU A 148 5.78 -8.28 -17.02
C LEU A 148 4.79 -7.64 -18.01
N LEU A 149 5.09 -6.45 -18.52
CA LEU A 149 4.28 -5.79 -19.55
C LEU A 149 4.20 -6.63 -20.82
N GLN A 150 5.32 -7.23 -21.25
CA GLN A 150 5.33 -8.20 -22.37
C GLN A 150 4.50 -9.47 -22.07
N GLN A 151 4.38 -9.86 -20.81
CA GLN A 151 3.55 -10.98 -20.36
C GLN A 151 2.10 -10.60 -20.09
N ARG A 152 1.66 -9.39 -20.51
CA ARG A 152 0.29 -8.88 -20.37
C ARG A 152 -0.16 -8.75 -18.92
N VAL A 153 0.63 -8.07 -18.08
CA VAL A 153 0.18 -7.65 -16.75
C VAL A 153 -1.09 -6.81 -16.90
N GLY A 154 -2.09 -7.06 -16.05
CA GLY A 154 -3.40 -6.39 -16.14
C GLY A 154 -3.45 -5.03 -15.43
N SER A 155 -2.62 -4.84 -14.39
CA SER A 155 -2.52 -3.57 -13.68
C SER A 155 -1.18 -3.42 -12.97
N ILE A 156 -0.80 -2.17 -12.69
CA ILE A 156 0.37 -1.81 -11.90
C ILE A 156 -0.13 -1.05 -10.67
N VAL A 157 0.31 -1.46 -9.50
CA VAL A 157 0.04 -0.78 -8.23
C VAL A 157 1.34 -0.17 -7.70
N LEU A 158 1.31 1.14 -7.42
CA LEU A 158 2.38 1.85 -6.72
C LEU A 158 1.93 2.11 -5.28
N SER A 159 2.60 1.50 -4.30
CA SER A 159 2.27 1.64 -2.88
C SER A 159 3.35 2.47 -2.19
N ASP A 160 3.03 3.73 -1.91
CA ASP A 160 3.94 4.72 -1.33
C ASP A 160 3.71 4.88 0.17
N TYR A 161 4.72 4.56 0.97
CA TYR A 161 4.74 4.77 2.41
C TYR A 161 5.76 5.82 2.85
N GLY A 162 6.35 6.53 1.87
CA GLY A 162 7.32 7.61 2.12
C GLY A 162 8.68 7.10 2.59
N LYS A 163 9.03 5.84 2.31
CA LYS A 163 10.32 5.25 2.69
C LYS A 163 11.38 5.42 1.58
N GLY A 164 10.97 5.95 0.42
CA GLY A 164 11.88 6.39 -0.62
C GLY A 164 11.77 5.63 -1.94
N MET A 165 11.15 4.44 -1.96
CA MET A 165 11.03 3.63 -3.17
C MET A 165 10.31 4.37 -4.31
N ILE A 166 9.26 5.10 -3.99
CA ILE A 166 8.40 5.79 -4.95
C ILE A 166 8.95 7.22 -5.19
N THR A 167 10.01 7.32 -5.99
CA THR A 167 10.60 8.59 -6.45
C THR A 167 9.81 9.16 -7.63
N GLU A 168 9.92 10.47 -7.89
CA GLU A 168 9.25 11.12 -9.02
C GLU A 168 9.70 10.51 -10.36
N GLN A 169 10.99 10.35 -10.57
CA GLN A 169 11.56 9.81 -11.80
C GLN A 169 11.06 8.38 -12.10
N LEU A 170 11.11 7.49 -11.10
CA LEU A 170 10.63 6.12 -11.24
C LEU A 170 9.13 6.08 -11.51
N THR A 171 8.36 6.83 -10.73
CA THR A 171 6.89 6.89 -10.82
C THR A 171 6.44 7.39 -12.18
N GLN A 172 7.00 8.51 -12.65
CA GLN A 172 6.64 9.06 -13.95
C GLN A 172 7.02 8.13 -15.11
N THR A 173 8.14 7.42 -15.00
CA THR A 173 8.54 6.41 -16.00
C THR A 173 7.55 5.24 -16.01
N ILE A 174 7.10 4.76 -14.84
CA ILE A 174 6.11 3.68 -14.73
C ILE A 174 4.75 4.12 -15.29
N ILE A 175 4.29 5.33 -14.96
CA ILE A 175 3.03 5.88 -15.49
C ILE A 175 3.08 5.98 -17.01
N LYS A 176 4.20 6.45 -17.58
CA LYS A 176 4.40 6.51 -19.02
C LYS A 176 4.32 5.13 -19.66
N LYS A 177 5.03 4.13 -19.11
CA LYS A 177 4.98 2.74 -19.58
C LYS A 177 3.57 2.16 -19.49
N GLY A 178 2.86 2.38 -18.38
CA GLY A 178 1.45 1.97 -18.25
C GLY A 178 0.58 2.49 -19.39
N LYS A 179 0.74 3.77 -19.75
CA LYS A 179 0.02 4.37 -20.90
C LYS A 179 0.43 3.78 -22.24
N GLU A 180 1.72 3.50 -22.45
CA GLU A 180 2.24 2.92 -23.69
C GLU A 180 1.70 1.49 -23.94
N TYR A 181 1.46 0.74 -22.87
CA TYR A 181 0.96 -0.64 -22.94
C TYR A 181 -0.55 -0.78 -22.65
N ASP A 182 -1.25 0.33 -22.44
CA ASP A 182 -2.68 0.37 -22.04
C ASP A 182 -2.94 -0.40 -20.74
N VAL A 183 -2.03 -0.28 -19.78
CA VAL A 183 -2.10 -0.90 -18.45
C VAL A 183 -2.34 0.18 -17.38
N PRO A 184 -3.44 0.10 -16.60
CA PRO A 184 -3.73 1.09 -15.57
C PRO A 184 -2.69 1.08 -14.46
N VAL A 185 -2.27 2.29 -14.05
CA VAL A 185 -1.38 2.50 -12.90
C VAL A 185 -2.20 3.10 -11.77
N LEU A 186 -2.39 2.31 -10.71
CA LEU A 186 -3.08 2.69 -9.47
C LEU A 186 -2.06 3.06 -8.41
N ILE A 187 -2.33 4.09 -7.62
CA ILE A 187 -1.38 4.60 -6.63
C ILE A 187 -2.03 4.77 -5.26
N ASP A 188 -1.46 4.15 -4.26
CA ASP A 188 -1.72 4.49 -2.85
C ASP A 188 -0.76 5.60 -2.44
N PRO A 189 -1.24 6.84 -2.23
CA PRO A 189 -0.39 8.01 -2.15
C PRO A 189 0.17 8.28 -0.75
N LYS A 190 1.31 9.01 -0.70
CA LYS A 190 1.85 9.56 0.53
C LYS A 190 2.37 10.98 0.35
N GLY A 191 2.17 11.80 1.39
CA GLY A 191 2.62 13.19 1.42
C GLY A 191 1.63 14.16 0.77
N CYS A 192 2.02 15.45 0.75
CA CYS A 192 1.18 16.56 0.27
C CYS A 192 1.51 16.99 -1.15
N ASP A 193 2.61 16.53 -1.74
CA ASP A 193 2.98 16.81 -3.14
C ASP A 193 2.72 15.58 -4.01
N TRP A 194 1.71 15.70 -4.89
CA TRP A 194 1.32 14.64 -5.82
C TRP A 194 1.84 14.88 -7.24
N THR A 195 2.76 15.79 -7.43
CA THR A 195 3.40 16.05 -8.73
C THR A 195 3.99 14.76 -9.31
N LYS A 196 4.60 13.93 -8.46
CA LYS A 196 5.15 12.63 -8.83
C LYS A 196 4.12 11.62 -9.34
N TYR A 197 2.82 11.80 -9.04
CA TYR A 197 1.73 10.93 -9.48
C TYR A 197 0.96 11.45 -10.69
N ARG A 198 1.38 12.59 -11.25
CA ARG A 198 0.70 13.23 -12.38
C ARG A 198 0.44 12.25 -13.52
N GLY A 199 -0.80 12.23 -13.98
CA GLY A 199 -1.22 11.41 -15.11
C GLY A 199 -1.46 9.93 -14.77
N ALA A 200 -1.53 9.54 -13.49
CA ALA A 200 -1.93 8.20 -13.07
C ALA A 200 -3.36 7.87 -13.49
N TYR A 201 -3.65 6.58 -13.68
CA TYR A 201 -5.00 6.10 -13.93
C TYR A 201 -5.90 6.27 -12.70
N GLY A 202 -5.39 5.96 -11.50
CA GLY A 202 -6.16 6.11 -10.27
C GLY A 202 -5.29 6.32 -9.04
N ILE A 203 -5.88 6.96 -8.03
CA ILE A 203 -5.23 7.22 -6.74
C ILE A 203 -6.22 7.02 -5.60
N THR A 204 -5.76 6.49 -4.45
CA THR A 204 -6.62 6.09 -3.32
C THR A 204 -6.35 6.86 -2.03
N PRO A 205 -6.48 8.20 -2.01
CA PRO A 205 -6.25 8.95 -0.79
C PRO A 205 -7.34 8.71 0.26
N ASN A 206 -6.95 8.79 1.54
CA ASN A 206 -7.90 9.05 2.60
C ASN A 206 -8.21 10.56 2.70
N ILE A 207 -9.18 10.94 3.57
CA ILE A 207 -9.58 12.35 3.75
C ILE A 207 -8.41 13.21 4.22
N LYS A 208 -7.55 12.66 5.09
CA LYS A 208 -6.39 13.40 5.59
C LYS A 208 -5.40 13.68 4.47
N GLU A 209 -5.07 12.70 3.65
CA GLU A 209 -4.17 12.84 2.50
C GLU A 209 -4.74 13.80 1.45
N LEU A 210 -6.06 13.73 1.20
CA LEU A 210 -6.74 14.70 0.34
C LEU A 210 -6.70 16.12 0.92
N SER A 211 -6.83 16.27 2.24
CA SER A 211 -6.70 17.56 2.94
C SER A 211 -5.27 18.11 2.89
N ASP A 212 -4.28 17.24 3.10
CA ASP A 212 -2.87 17.61 3.07
C ASP A 212 -2.46 18.16 1.68
N VAL A 213 -2.92 17.52 0.59
CA VAL A 213 -2.65 18.01 -0.77
C VAL A 213 -3.47 19.25 -1.14
N ALA A 214 -4.67 19.41 -0.58
CA ALA A 214 -5.50 20.59 -0.78
C ALA A 214 -4.97 21.81 -0.01
N GLY A 215 -4.15 21.61 1.04
CA GLY A 215 -3.60 22.66 1.90
C GLY A 215 -4.57 23.16 3.00
N PHE A 216 -5.70 22.49 3.21
CA PHE A 216 -6.67 22.80 4.26
C PHE A 216 -7.49 21.58 4.66
N VAL A 217 -8.11 21.62 5.84
CA VAL A 217 -8.95 20.51 6.34
C VAL A 217 -10.24 20.41 5.54
N ILE A 218 -10.54 19.22 5.05
CA ILE A 218 -11.74 18.91 4.27
C ILE A 218 -12.76 18.22 5.20
N ASN A 219 -14.00 18.70 5.19
CA ASN A 219 -15.08 18.04 5.91
C ASN A 219 -15.48 16.74 5.21
N ASN A 220 -15.78 15.71 5.99
CA ASN A 220 -16.24 14.42 5.45
C ASN A 220 -17.72 14.49 5.03
N ASN A 221 -18.05 15.35 4.07
CA ASN A 221 -19.35 15.42 3.41
C ASN A 221 -19.19 15.30 1.89
N ASP A 222 -20.23 14.90 1.19
CA ASP A 222 -20.16 14.58 -0.23
C ASP A 222 -19.77 15.80 -1.07
N SER A 223 -20.36 16.95 -0.79
CA SER A 223 -20.13 18.20 -1.52
C SER A 223 -18.67 18.65 -1.48
N ASP A 224 -18.03 18.64 -0.30
CA ASP A 224 -16.64 19.04 -0.14
C ASP A 224 -15.69 18.02 -0.80
N ILE A 225 -15.94 16.72 -0.60
CA ILE A 225 -15.12 15.63 -1.20
C ILE A 225 -15.18 15.71 -2.72
N GLU A 226 -16.37 15.86 -3.31
CA GLU A 226 -16.53 15.96 -4.77
C GLU A 226 -15.84 17.20 -5.34
N ARG A 227 -16.08 18.34 -4.73
CA ARG A 227 -15.53 19.62 -5.19
C ARG A 227 -14.01 19.62 -5.15
N ILE A 228 -13.43 19.18 -4.02
CA ILE A 228 -11.97 19.18 -3.83
C ILE A 228 -11.32 18.06 -4.64
N GLY A 229 -11.90 16.86 -4.62
CA GLY A 229 -11.39 15.73 -5.41
C GLY A 229 -11.38 16.04 -6.90
N ARG A 230 -12.40 16.71 -7.43
CA ARG A 230 -12.41 17.17 -8.82
C ARG A 230 -11.27 18.15 -9.11
N LYS A 231 -11.06 19.15 -8.25
CA LYS A 231 -9.95 20.11 -8.39
C LYS A 231 -8.59 19.42 -8.37
N VAL A 232 -8.38 18.50 -7.44
CA VAL A 232 -7.12 17.74 -7.31
C VAL A 232 -6.91 16.85 -8.54
N ARG A 233 -7.96 16.15 -9.00
CA ARG A 233 -7.94 15.34 -10.20
C ARG A 233 -7.47 16.14 -11.43
N GLU A 234 -8.02 17.33 -11.62
CA GLU A 234 -7.67 18.22 -12.73
C GLU A 234 -6.25 18.77 -12.60
N THR A 235 -5.86 19.22 -11.40
CA THR A 235 -4.52 19.76 -11.12
C THR A 235 -3.41 18.76 -11.45
N PHE A 236 -3.58 17.50 -11.04
CA PHE A 236 -2.58 16.46 -11.24
C PHE A 236 -2.89 15.56 -12.47
N GLN A 237 -3.92 15.86 -13.25
CA GLN A 237 -4.29 15.09 -14.44
C GLN A 237 -4.50 13.59 -14.17
N ILE A 238 -5.04 13.26 -13.00
CA ILE A 238 -5.36 11.90 -12.59
C ILE A 238 -6.73 11.54 -13.18
N GLU A 239 -6.91 10.32 -13.69
CA GLU A 239 -8.17 9.93 -14.29
C GLU A 239 -9.26 9.66 -13.27
N ASN A 240 -8.94 8.93 -12.20
CA ASN A 240 -9.87 8.53 -11.15
C ASN A 240 -9.28 8.81 -9.75
N ILE A 241 -10.07 9.37 -8.85
CA ILE A 241 -9.72 9.49 -7.43
C ILE A 241 -10.72 8.67 -6.62
N PHE A 242 -10.23 7.77 -5.79
CA PHE A 242 -11.01 6.90 -4.90
C PHE A 242 -10.77 7.33 -3.45
N VAL A 243 -11.54 8.29 -2.96
CA VAL A 243 -11.37 8.81 -1.59
C VAL A 243 -11.94 7.83 -0.59
N THR A 244 -11.09 7.30 0.31
CA THR A 244 -11.54 6.48 1.43
C THR A 244 -12.02 7.37 2.57
N ARG A 245 -13.23 7.11 3.11
CA ARG A 245 -13.97 8.00 4.01
C ARG A 245 -14.38 7.35 5.33
N SER A 246 -13.60 6.37 5.76
CA SER A 246 -13.88 5.58 7.00
C SER A 246 -15.29 4.98 6.98
N GLU A 247 -16.10 5.30 7.96
CA GLU A 247 -17.50 4.82 8.11
C GLU A 247 -18.42 5.22 6.96
N LYS A 248 -18.08 6.25 6.18
CA LYS A 248 -18.86 6.68 5.00
C LYS A 248 -18.48 5.94 3.72
N GLY A 249 -17.53 5.00 3.80
CA GLY A 249 -17.17 4.16 2.65
C GLY A 249 -16.20 4.85 1.69
N ILE A 250 -16.48 4.82 0.38
CA ILE A 250 -15.57 5.30 -0.66
C ILE A 250 -16.33 6.21 -1.63
N THR A 251 -15.68 7.30 -2.05
CA THR A 251 -16.17 8.17 -3.13
C THR A 251 -15.23 8.07 -4.32
N CYS A 252 -15.76 7.62 -5.46
CA CYS A 252 -15.06 7.65 -6.74
C CYS A 252 -15.37 8.95 -7.47
N ILE A 253 -14.34 9.65 -7.97
CA ILE A 253 -14.45 10.91 -8.72
C ILE A 253 -13.68 10.76 -10.02
N ASN A 254 -14.33 10.95 -11.15
CA ASN A 254 -13.72 10.92 -12.48
C ASN A 254 -14.29 12.00 -13.40
N LYS A 255 -13.95 11.96 -14.69
CA LYS A 255 -14.41 12.94 -15.68
C LYS A 255 -15.93 12.93 -15.88
N ASN A 256 -16.60 11.81 -15.59
CA ASN A 256 -18.05 11.64 -15.80
C ASN A 256 -18.88 12.07 -14.57
N GLY A 257 -18.25 12.33 -13.43
CA GLY A 257 -18.92 12.72 -12.18
C GLY A 257 -18.37 12.02 -10.96
N SER A 258 -19.21 11.82 -9.95
CA SER A 258 -18.90 11.13 -8.71
C SER A 258 -19.89 10.00 -8.41
N ALA A 259 -19.40 8.97 -7.72
CA ALA A 259 -20.20 7.87 -7.22
C ALA A 259 -19.77 7.55 -5.78
N HIS A 260 -20.75 7.28 -4.91
CA HIS A 260 -20.53 6.95 -3.51
C HIS A 260 -20.89 5.49 -3.25
N CYS A 261 -19.98 4.75 -2.62
CA CYS A 261 -20.18 3.40 -2.13
C CYS A 261 -20.14 3.44 -0.60
N VAL A 262 -21.27 3.19 0.05
CA VAL A 262 -21.36 3.21 1.51
C VAL A 262 -20.61 2.03 2.14
N SER A 263 -20.05 2.24 3.33
CA SER A 263 -19.46 1.17 4.11
C SER A 263 -20.55 0.22 4.62
N VAL A 264 -20.29 -1.08 4.56
CA VAL A 264 -21.13 -2.13 5.17
C VAL A 264 -20.49 -2.73 6.41
N ALA A 265 -19.35 -2.21 6.86
CA ALA A 265 -18.67 -2.65 8.07
C ALA A 265 -19.52 -2.32 9.31
N GLN A 266 -19.72 -3.32 10.20
CA GLN A 266 -20.52 -3.16 11.40
C GLN A 266 -19.68 -2.82 12.62
N ASP A 267 -18.54 -3.50 12.83
CA ASP A 267 -17.62 -3.25 13.94
C ASP A 267 -16.19 -3.23 13.42
N VAL A 268 -15.49 -2.12 13.63
CA VAL A 268 -14.10 -1.95 13.22
C VAL A 268 -13.22 -1.85 14.46
N PHE A 269 -12.44 -2.90 14.74
CA PHE A 269 -11.49 -2.93 15.86
C PHE A 269 -10.10 -2.41 15.48
N ASP A 270 -9.70 -2.57 14.23
CA ASP A 270 -8.41 -2.13 13.70
C ASP A 270 -8.58 -1.72 12.24
N VAL A 271 -8.12 -0.53 11.91
CA VAL A 271 -8.15 0.03 10.54
C VAL A 271 -6.81 -0.14 9.81
N SER A 272 -5.82 -0.78 10.45
CA SER A 272 -4.52 -1.01 9.84
C SER A 272 -4.66 -1.87 8.58
N GLY A 273 -4.12 -1.39 7.44
CA GLY A 273 -4.21 -2.11 6.16
C GLY A 273 -5.55 -1.98 5.43
N ALA A 274 -6.51 -1.19 5.94
CA ALA A 274 -7.78 -0.96 5.24
C ALA A 274 -7.56 -0.29 3.86
N GLY A 275 -6.62 0.65 3.75
CA GLY A 275 -6.21 1.26 2.49
C GLY A 275 -5.65 0.23 1.51
N ASP A 276 -4.75 -0.65 1.97
CA ASP A 276 -4.18 -1.74 1.16
C ASP A 276 -5.26 -2.69 0.63
N THR A 277 -6.29 -2.97 1.46
CA THR A 277 -7.42 -3.82 1.05
C THR A 277 -8.27 -3.12 -0.02
N VAL A 278 -8.53 -1.83 0.13
CA VAL A 278 -9.25 -1.04 -0.89
C VAL A 278 -8.46 -1.03 -2.20
N MET A 279 -7.15 -0.78 -2.13
CA MET A 279 -6.27 -0.81 -3.30
C MET A 279 -6.30 -2.17 -4.01
N ALA A 280 -6.33 -3.26 -3.26
CA ALA A 280 -6.34 -4.61 -3.83
C ALA A 280 -7.68 -4.97 -4.52
N VAL A 281 -8.78 -4.30 -4.18
CA VAL A 281 -10.12 -4.57 -4.74
C VAL A 281 -10.42 -3.69 -5.96
N LEU A 282 -9.75 -2.55 -6.10
CA LEU A 282 -9.90 -1.62 -7.23
C LEU A 282 -9.18 -2.12 -8.49
#